data_77a0c2afec1348960d6a1f34738e7538
#
_entry.id   77a0c2afec1348960d6a1f34738e7538
#
_cell.length_a   1.000
_cell.length_b   1.000
_cell.length_c   1.000
_cell.angle_alpha   90.00
_cell.angle_beta   90.00
_cell.angle_gamma   90.00
#
_symmetry.space_group_name_H-M   'P 1'
#
loop_
_entity.id
_entity.type
_entity.pdbx_description
1 polymer ?
#
loop_
_entity_poly.entity_id
_entity_poly.type
_entity_poly.pdbx_seq_one_letter_code
_entity_poly.pdbx_strand_id
1 'polypeptide(L)'
;VSTAIPTSTEAQTQRRQALTVLATVTLLGLISRGVGESFAIFLVPISKAFEVDRAALTGIYATYMLAIGLSAPVAGRVIDRLGARWCYQIGLAVFAGSAWWAGSATALWQLYVLLGIGGAVGASLLGMVPAASLASRWFDSRLPTAMGTISASLGVGILLFAPLAQVMIASLGWRGAYHGLGWALGACLVLI
;
A
#
# COMPACT_ATOMS: atom_id res chain seq x y z
N VAL A 1 -35.49 10.46 -22.23
CA VAL A 1 -34.41 9.45 -22.13
C VAL A 1 -34.98 8.27 -21.36
N SER A 2 -35.25 7.17 -22.09
CA SER A 2 -35.85 5.94 -21.53
C SER A 2 -34.80 5.26 -20.62
N THR A 3 -34.96 5.38 -19.32
CA THR A 3 -34.20 4.59 -18.33
C THR A 3 -34.77 3.18 -18.27
N ALA A 4 -34.24 2.29 -19.09
CA ALA A 4 -34.57 0.87 -19.00
C ALA A 4 -34.19 0.36 -17.61
N ILE A 5 -35.13 -0.24 -16.91
CA ILE A 5 -34.89 -0.91 -15.61
C ILE A 5 -33.93 -2.08 -15.88
N PRO A 6 -32.75 -2.14 -15.25
CA PRO A 6 -31.78 -3.21 -15.50
C PRO A 6 -32.41 -4.57 -15.15
N THR A 7 -32.16 -5.56 -15.97
CA THR A 7 -32.62 -6.94 -15.71
C THR A 7 -31.99 -7.48 -14.42
N SER A 8 -32.67 -8.42 -13.76
CA SER A 8 -32.15 -9.00 -12.51
C SER A 8 -30.74 -9.58 -12.64
N THR A 9 -30.40 -10.09 -13.81
CA THR A 9 -29.07 -10.65 -14.13
C THR A 9 -28.01 -9.55 -14.27
N GLU A 10 -28.36 -8.42 -14.91
CA GLU A 10 -27.43 -7.27 -15.03
C GLU A 10 -27.15 -6.63 -13.66
N ALA A 11 -28.17 -6.45 -12.85
CA ALA A 11 -28.02 -5.94 -11.48
C ALA A 11 -27.13 -6.86 -10.60
N GLN A 12 -27.27 -8.19 -10.74
CA GLN A 12 -26.42 -9.14 -10.06
C GLN A 12 -24.96 -9.10 -10.53
N THR A 13 -24.74 -8.94 -11.83
CA THR A 13 -23.40 -8.84 -12.42
C THR A 13 -22.69 -7.56 -11.96
N GLN A 14 -23.39 -6.42 -12.01
CA GLN A 14 -22.87 -5.15 -11.50
C GLN A 14 -22.53 -5.22 -10.01
N ARG A 15 -23.38 -5.82 -9.20
CA ARG A 15 -23.13 -6.01 -7.77
C ARG A 15 -21.90 -6.89 -7.51
N ARG A 16 -21.70 -7.97 -8.26
CA ARG A 16 -20.51 -8.81 -8.16
C ARG A 16 -19.25 -8.04 -8.52
N GLN A 17 -19.26 -7.29 -9.61
CA GLN A 17 -18.13 -6.45 -10.02
C GLN A 17 -17.79 -5.40 -8.96
N ALA A 18 -18.77 -4.70 -8.41
CA ALA A 18 -18.58 -3.73 -7.34
C ALA A 18 -17.94 -4.37 -6.08
N LEU A 19 -18.40 -5.56 -5.69
CA LEU A 19 -17.83 -6.29 -4.55
C LEU A 19 -16.40 -6.77 -4.83
N THR A 20 -16.12 -7.24 -6.04
CA THR A 20 -14.74 -7.63 -6.43
C THR A 20 -13.80 -6.43 -6.38
N VAL A 21 -14.21 -5.29 -6.92
CA VAL A 21 -13.44 -4.05 -6.86
C VAL A 21 -13.19 -3.63 -5.41
N LEU A 22 -14.24 -3.64 -4.57
CA LEU A 22 -14.09 -3.30 -3.15
C LEU A 22 -13.13 -4.25 -2.44
N ALA A 23 -13.25 -5.56 -2.65
CA ALA A 23 -12.37 -6.56 -2.05
C ALA A 23 -10.91 -6.36 -2.48
N THR A 24 -10.67 -6.11 -3.77
CA THR A 24 -9.32 -5.86 -4.29
C THR A 24 -8.70 -4.61 -3.68
N VAL A 25 -9.43 -3.49 -3.67
CA VAL A 25 -8.95 -2.22 -3.10
C VAL A 25 -8.69 -2.36 -1.60
N THR A 26 -9.59 -3.03 -0.89
CA THR A 26 -9.46 -3.31 0.55
C THR A 26 -8.22 -4.16 0.84
N LEU A 27 -7.99 -5.22 0.06
CA LEU A 27 -6.82 -6.10 0.19
C LEU A 27 -5.51 -5.34 -0.09
N LEU A 28 -5.47 -4.55 -1.16
CA LEU A 28 -4.30 -3.75 -1.51
C LEU A 28 -4.00 -2.66 -0.46
N GLY A 29 -5.04 -2.03 0.06
CA GLY A 29 -4.92 -1.07 1.15
C GLY A 29 -4.38 -1.72 2.44
N LEU A 30 -4.88 -2.91 2.78
CA LEU A 30 -4.42 -3.72 3.90
C LEU A 30 -2.92 -4.05 3.78
N ILE A 31 -2.50 -4.55 2.61
CA ILE A 31 -1.11 -4.93 2.35
C ILE A 31 -0.20 -3.69 2.37
N SER A 32 -0.58 -2.64 1.64
CA SER A 32 0.21 -1.41 1.56
C SER A 32 0.42 -0.76 2.93
N ARG A 33 -0.66 -0.63 3.71
CA ARG A 33 -0.59 -0.03 5.04
C ARG A 33 0.15 -0.94 6.03
N GLY A 34 -0.13 -2.25 5.99
CA GLY A 34 0.54 -3.23 6.84
C GLY A 34 2.06 -3.21 6.65
N VAL A 35 2.53 -3.24 5.42
CA VAL A 35 3.97 -3.18 5.11
C VAL A 35 4.57 -1.83 5.48
N GLY A 36 3.92 -0.71 5.14
CA GLY A 36 4.43 0.63 5.43
C GLY A 36 4.59 0.91 6.93
N GLU A 37 3.58 0.57 7.71
CA GLU A 37 3.60 0.80 9.17
C GLU A 37 4.48 -0.23 9.93
N SER A 38 4.78 -1.38 9.33
CA SER A 38 5.70 -2.37 9.91
C SER A 38 7.13 -1.82 10.06
N PHE A 39 7.47 -0.67 9.45
CA PHE A 39 8.78 -0.02 9.59
C PHE A 39 9.20 0.17 11.05
N ALA A 40 8.27 0.43 11.96
CA ALA A 40 8.55 0.58 13.38
C ALA A 40 9.25 -0.66 14.00
N ILE A 41 8.96 -1.85 13.49
CA ILE A 41 9.54 -3.12 13.96
C ILE A 41 10.98 -3.26 13.44
N PHE A 42 11.28 -2.72 12.27
CA PHE A 42 12.60 -2.75 11.67
C PHE A 42 13.58 -1.74 12.30
N LEU A 43 13.10 -0.76 13.09
CA LEU A 43 13.93 0.27 13.71
C LEU A 43 15.10 -0.32 14.52
N VAL A 44 14.83 -1.31 15.38
CA VAL A 44 15.83 -1.89 16.27
C VAL A 44 16.90 -2.67 15.49
N PRO A 45 16.57 -3.60 14.58
CA PRO A 45 17.59 -4.31 13.81
C PRO A 45 18.37 -3.39 12.86
N ILE A 46 17.75 -2.38 12.27
CA ILE A 46 18.44 -1.42 11.39
C ILE A 46 19.39 -0.52 12.21
N SER A 47 18.96 -0.02 13.37
CA SER A 47 19.81 0.78 14.26
C SER A 47 21.10 0.04 14.63
N LYS A 48 20.98 -1.24 14.96
CA LYS A 48 22.15 -2.09 15.28
C LYS A 48 23.05 -2.34 14.07
N ALA A 49 22.46 -2.48 12.87
CA ALA A 49 23.22 -2.79 11.65
C ALA A 49 24.01 -1.61 11.09
N PHE A 50 23.51 -0.39 11.27
CA PHE A 50 24.14 0.85 10.78
C PHE A 50 24.81 1.66 11.89
N GLU A 51 24.75 1.20 13.15
CA GLU A 51 25.30 1.89 14.33
C GLU A 51 24.83 3.34 14.44
N VAL A 52 23.52 3.57 14.14
CA VAL A 52 22.92 4.91 14.14
C VAL A 52 21.86 5.04 15.23
N ASP A 53 21.68 6.28 15.68
CA ASP A 53 20.66 6.62 16.65
C ASP A 53 19.24 6.41 16.10
N ARG A 54 18.31 6.12 17.03
CA ARG A 54 16.89 6.01 16.71
C ARG A 54 16.32 7.27 16.06
N ALA A 55 16.86 8.45 16.38
CA ALA A 55 16.45 9.72 15.80
C ALA A 55 16.68 9.74 14.29
N ALA A 56 17.83 9.27 13.80
CA ALA A 56 18.12 9.18 12.37
C ALA A 56 17.14 8.24 11.63
N LEU A 57 16.76 7.12 12.25
CA LEU A 57 15.80 6.19 11.67
C LEU A 57 14.37 6.73 11.69
N THR A 58 14.00 7.44 12.77
CA THR A 58 12.70 8.13 12.84
C THR A 58 12.57 9.17 11.72
N GLY A 59 13.68 9.78 11.30
CA GLY A 59 13.77 10.66 10.14
C GLY A 59 13.33 9.99 8.83
N ILE A 60 13.60 8.67 8.65
CA ILE A 60 13.11 7.91 7.48
C ILE A 60 11.58 7.87 7.49
N TYR A 61 10.98 7.59 8.65
CA TYR A 61 9.52 7.56 8.78
C TYR A 61 8.88 8.96 8.61
N ALA A 62 9.53 10.00 9.12
CA ALA A 62 9.09 11.37 8.90
C ALA A 62 9.13 11.74 7.41
N THR A 63 10.21 11.34 6.71
CA THR A 63 10.33 11.50 5.26
C THR A 63 9.23 10.73 4.52
N TYR A 64 8.94 9.50 4.94
CA TYR A 64 7.86 8.69 4.40
C TYR A 64 6.49 9.38 4.56
N MET A 65 6.16 9.89 5.74
CA MET A 65 4.90 10.59 5.99
C MET A 65 4.77 11.88 5.16
N LEU A 66 5.85 12.66 5.09
CA LEU A 66 5.90 13.87 4.26
C LEU A 66 5.73 13.52 2.77
N ALA A 67 6.44 12.52 2.29
CA ALA A 67 6.39 12.09 0.90
C ALA A 67 5.01 11.50 0.51
N ILE A 68 4.30 10.80 1.41
CA ILE A 68 2.91 10.39 1.20
C ILE A 68 2.02 11.62 0.95
N GLY A 69 2.12 12.63 1.81
CA GLY A 69 1.33 13.86 1.66
C GLY A 69 1.60 14.56 0.34
N LEU A 70 2.86 14.73 -0.03
CA LEU A 70 3.27 15.37 -1.28
C LEU A 70 2.91 14.53 -2.53
N SER A 71 2.86 13.21 -2.40
CA SER A 71 2.51 12.29 -3.50
C SER A 71 0.99 12.13 -3.69
N ALA A 72 0.17 12.52 -2.73
CA ALA A 72 -1.29 12.35 -2.82
C ALA A 72 -1.92 13.06 -4.04
N PRO A 73 -1.55 14.32 -4.40
CA PRO A 73 -2.06 14.95 -5.62
C PRO A 73 -1.59 14.26 -6.90
N VAL A 74 -0.40 13.64 -6.87
CA VAL A 74 0.13 12.87 -8.00
C VAL A 74 -0.69 11.60 -8.17
N ALA A 75 -0.98 10.89 -7.09
CA ALA A 75 -1.82 9.70 -7.10
C ALA A 75 -3.23 10.00 -7.67
N GLY A 76 -3.83 11.14 -7.29
CA GLY A 76 -5.08 11.61 -7.88
C GLY A 76 -4.99 11.80 -9.38
N ARG A 77 -3.95 12.48 -9.87
CA ARG A 77 -3.76 12.68 -11.32
C ARG A 77 -3.49 11.38 -12.08
N VAL A 78 -2.77 10.45 -11.47
CA VAL A 78 -2.48 9.14 -12.08
C VAL A 78 -3.76 8.34 -12.25
N ILE A 79 -4.61 8.26 -11.22
CA ILE A 79 -5.87 7.51 -11.33
C ILE A 79 -6.85 8.16 -12.31
N ASP A 80 -6.87 9.48 -12.40
CA ASP A 80 -7.77 10.20 -13.31
C ASP A 80 -7.35 10.07 -14.77
N ARG A 81 -6.03 10.02 -15.07
CA ARG A 81 -5.50 9.94 -16.43
C ARG A 81 -5.31 8.52 -16.94
N LEU A 82 -4.76 7.63 -16.12
CA LEU A 82 -4.38 6.27 -16.52
C LEU A 82 -5.40 5.22 -16.08
N GLY A 83 -6.32 5.60 -15.19
CA GLY A 83 -7.29 4.69 -14.60
C GLY A 83 -6.75 3.88 -13.41
N ALA A 84 -7.68 3.21 -12.72
CA ALA A 84 -7.39 2.51 -11.48
C ALA A 84 -6.37 1.38 -11.64
N ARG A 85 -6.50 0.58 -12.70
CA ARG A 85 -5.62 -0.56 -12.94
C ARG A 85 -4.14 -0.15 -13.00
N TRP A 86 -3.82 0.81 -13.83
CA TRP A 86 -2.45 1.31 -13.98
C TRP A 86 -1.95 1.99 -12.70
N CYS A 87 -2.82 2.74 -12.02
CA CYS A 87 -2.47 3.38 -10.76
C CYS A 87 -2.01 2.34 -9.72
N TYR A 88 -2.78 1.27 -9.53
CA TYR A 88 -2.45 0.21 -8.60
C TYR A 88 -1.24 -0.63 -9.03
N GLN A 89 -1.09 -0.93 -10.33
CA GLN A 89 0.07 -1.66 -10.84
C GLN A 89 1.37 -0.87 -10.65
N ILE A 90 1.39 0.41 -11.02
CA ILE A 90 2.56 1.29 -10.82
C ILE A 90 2.87 1.42 -9.33
N GLY A 91 1.84 1.66 -8.51
CA GLY A 91 2.00 1.78 -7.07
C GLY A 91 2.61 0.53 -6.45
N LEU A 92 2.11 -0.64 -6.83
CA LEU A 92 2.59 -1.92 -6.32
C LEU A 92 4.02 -2.23 -6.81
N ALA A 93 4.32 -1.94 -8.08
CA ALA A 93 5.67 -2.13 -8.64
C ALA A 93 6.70 -1.24 -7.94
N VAL A 94 6.39 0.04 -7.74
CA VAL A 94 7.27 0.98 -7.02
C VAL A 94 7.45 0.55 -5.56
N PHE A 95 6.37 0.15 -4.89
CA PHE A 95 6.42 -0.25 -3.49
C PHE A 95 7.20 -1.56 -3.29
N ALA A 96 6.95 -2.57 -4.15
CA ALA A 96 7.67 -3.83 -4.15
C ALA A 96 9.16 -3.65 -4.45
N GLY A 97 9.49 -2.87 -5.46
CA GLY A 97 10.88 -2.55 -5.83
C GLY A 97 11.61 -1.81 -4.71
N SER A 98 10.97 -0.83 -4.09
CA SER A 98 11.53 -0.07 -2.97
C SER A 98 11.81 -0.98 -1.76
N ALA A 99 10.88 -1.86 -1.41
CA ALA A 99 11.06 -2.82 -0.33
C ALA A 99 12.19 -3.83 -0.65
N TRP A 100 12.19 -4.37 -1.86
CA TRP A 100 13.19 -5.36 -2.27
C TRP A 100 14.60 -4.77 -2.24
N TRP A 101 14.81 -3.59 -2.81
CA TRP A 101 16.11 -2.93 -2.81
C TRP A 101 16.52 -2.41 -1.43
N ALA A 102 15.58 -2.09 -0.55
CA ALA A 102 15.90 -1.72 0.83
C ALA A 102 16.60 -2.87 1.58
N GLY A 103 16.30 -4.13 1.27
CA GLY A 103 17.02 -5.29 1.79
C GLY A 103 18.50 -5.34 1.41
N SER A 104 18.89 -4.73 0.30
CA SER A 104 20.27 -4.65 -0.21
C SER A 104 20.98 -3.35 0.18
N ALA A 105 20.36 -2.47 0.97
CA ALA A 105 20.92 -1.18 1.32
C ALA A 105 22.21 -1.34 2.16
N THR A 106 23.22 -0.57 1.77
CA THR A 106 24.54 -0.53 2.43
C THR A 106 24.80 0.78 3.18
N ALA A 107 24.00 1.82 2.89
CA ALA A 107 24.10 3.13 3.51
C ALA A 107 22.73 3.65 3.95
N LEU A 108 22.70 4.44 5.02
CA LEU A 108 21.48 4.96 5.61
C LEU A 108 20.67 5.84 4.62
N TRP A 109 21.34 6.67 3.82
CA TRP A 109 20.67 7.53 2.85
C TRP A 109 19.86 6.74 1.81
N GLN A 110 20.29 5.51 1.49
CA GLN A 110 19.55 4.62 0.58
C GLN A 110 18.20 4.25 1.18
N LEU A 111 18.13 4.01 2.49
CA LEU A 111 16.86 3.75 3.17
C LEU A 111 15.93 4.97 3.17
N TYR A 112 16.47 6.20 3.26
CA TYR A 112 15.68 7.42 3.09
C TYR A 112 15.05 7.50 1.70
N VAL A 113 15.82 7.19 0.66
CA VAL A 113 15.32 7.22 -0.73
C VAL A 113 14.37 6.06 -0.98
N LEU A 114 14.74 4.85 -0.61
CA LEU A 114 13.96 3.65 -0.93
C LEU A 114 12.69 3.55 -0.08
N LEU A 115 12.82 3.60 1.25
CA LEU A 115 11.66 3.47 2.14
C LEU A 115 10.95 4.79 2.36
N GLY A 116 11.71 5.89 2.53
CA GLY A 116 11.15 7.21 2.74
C GLY A 116 10.42 7.76 1.51
N ILE A 117 11.05 7.79 0.35
CA ILE A 117 10.46 8.38 -0.85
C ILE A 117 9.77 7.32 -1.72
N GLY A 118 10.51 6.30 -2.15
CA GLY A 118 9.98 5.25 -3.03
C GLY A 118 8.81 4.50 -2.42
N GLY A 119 8.97 4.07 -1.16
CA GLY A 119 7.90 3.43 -0.40
C GLY A 119 6.67 4.33 -0.25
N ALA A 120 6.87 5.63 0.04
CA ALA A 120 5.77 6.58 0.17
C ALA A 120 5.01 6.81 -1.14
N VAL A 121 5.71 6.96 -2.27
CA VAL A 121 5.08 7.09 -3.59
C VAL A 121 4.25 5.85 -3.92
N GLY A 122 4.83 4.65 -3.74
CA GLY A 122 4.11 3.40 -3.93
C GLY A 122 2.88 3.29 -3.04
N ALA A 123 3.04 3.55 -1.74
CA ALA A 123 1.95 3.51 -0.77
C ALA A 123 0.85 4.55 -1.06
N SER A 124 1.20 5.73 -1.55
CA SER A 124 0.23 6.77 -1.94
C SER A 124 -0.65 6.33 -3.12
N LEU A 125 -0.05 5.67 -4.12
CA LEU A 125 -0.77 5.11 -5.28
C LEU A 125 -1.66 3.91 -4.92
N LEU A 126 -1.41 3.25 -3.80
CA LEU A 126 -2.22 2.15 -3.25
C LEU A 126 -3.20 2.61 -2.16
N GLY A 127 -3.09 3.87 -1.74
CA GLY A 127 -3.71 4.40 -0.52
C GLY A 127 -5.14 4.89 -0.69
N MET A 128 -5.53 5.77 0.24
CA MET A 128 -6.90 6.23 0.40
C MET A 128 -7.42 7.06 -0.78
N VAL A 129 -6.56 7.84 -1.46
CA VAL A 129 -6.98 8.72 -2.57
C VAL A 129 -7.49 7.92 -3.77
N PRO A 130 -6.73 6.95 -4.32
CA PRO A 130 -7.24 6.08 -5.37
C PRO A 130 -8.43 5.23 -4.92
N ALA A 131 -8.42 4.76 -3.68
CA ALA A 131 -9.50 3.96 -3.12
C ALA A 131 -10.83 4.74 -3.06
N ALA A 132 -10.79 5.99 -2.59
CA ALA A 132 -11.96 6.86 -2.54
C ALA A 132 -12.48 7.20 -3.94
N SER A 133 -11.59 7.54 -4.88
CA SER A 133 -11.96 7.81 -6.27
C SER A 133 -12.63 6.61 -6.94
N LEU A 134 -12.14 5.40 -6.67
CA LEU A 134 -12.73 4.19 -7.23
C LEU A 134 -14.05 3.84 -6.53
N ALA A 135 -14.13 3.94 -5.21
CA ALA A 135 -15.34 3.67 -4.45
C ALA A 135 -16.48 4.61 -4.85
N SER A 136 -16.21 5.90 -5.06
CA SER A 136 -17.22 6.87 -5.48
C SER A 136 -17.83 6.57 -6.86
N ARG A 137 -17.12 5.86 -7.74
CA ARG A 137 -17.63 5.46 -9.07
C ARG A 137 -18.58 4.25 -9.02
N TRP A 138 -18.49 3.41 -7.98
CA TRP A 138 -19.24 2.17 -7.88
C TRP A 138 -20.31 2.17 -6.77
N PHE A 139 -20.20 3.08 -5.80
CA PHE A 139 -21.07 3.10 -4.61
C PHE A 139 -21.65 4.50 -4.35
N ASP A 140 -22.77 4.86 -5.01
CA ASP A 140 -23.43 6.14 -4.76
C ASP A 140 -24.09 6.20 -3.39
N SER A 141 -25.06 5.32 -3.12
CA SER A 141 -25.84 5.33 -1.87
C SER A 141 -25.14 4.67 -0.69
N ARG A 142 -24.14 3.79 -0.92
CA ARG A 142 -23.41 3.04 0.11
C ARG A 142 -21.94 3.44 0.23
N LEU A 143 -21.58 4.59 -0.31
CA LEU A 143 -20.21 5.13 -0.26
C LEU A 143 -19.65 5.20 1.19
N PRO A 144 -20.40 5.67 2.21
CA PRO A 144 -19.89 5.70 3.58
C PRO A 144 -19.52 4.32 4.11
N THR A 145 -20.31 3.29 3.80
CA THR A 145 -20.02 1.90 4.21
C THR A 145 -18.78 1.36 3.49
N ALA A 146 -18.64 1.60 2.18
CA ALA A 146 -17.46 1.21 1.42
C ALA A 146 -16.19 1.88 1.97
N MET A 147 -16.24 3.18 2.25
CA MET A 147 -15.13 3.93 2.85
C MET A 147 -14.80 3.44 4.26
N GLY A 148 -15.80 3.11 5.08
CA GLY A 148 -15.62 2.49 6.39
C GLY A 148 -14.89 1.14 6.30
N THR A 149 -15.26 0.30 5.34
CA THR A 149 -14.59 -1.00 5.10
C THR A 149 -13.12 -0.81 4.69
N ILE A 150 -12.86 0.11 3.76
CA ILE A 150 -11.50 0.46 3.33
C ILE A 150 -10.68 0.98 4.53
N SER A 151 -11.22 1.88 5.32
CA SER A 151 -10.53 2.42 6.50
C SER A 151 -10.26 1.35 7.56
N ALA A 152 -11.20 0.46 7.81
CA ALA A 152 -11.02 -0.65 8.74
C ALA A 152 -9.89 -1.60 8.28
N SER A 153 -9.76 -1.85 6.97
CA SER A 153 -8.70 -2.70 6.44
C SER A 153 -7.29 -2.18 6.71
N LEU A 154 -7.13 -0.85 6.80
CA LEU A 154 -5.84 -0.24 7.12
C LEU A 154 -5.37 -0.64 8.54
N GLY A 155 -6.29 -0.64 9.52
CA GLY A 155 -6.00 -1.09 10.89
C GLY A 155 -5.71 -2.60 10.97
N VAL A 156 -6.51 -3.41 10.26
CA VAL A 156 -6.28 -4.86 10.16
C VAL A 156 -4.93 -5.18 9.52
N GLY A 157 -4.53 -4.40 8.51
CA GLY A 157 -3.23 -4.52 7.87
C GLY A 157 -2.09 -4.41 8.87
N ILE A 158 -2.09 -3.37 9.70
CA ILE A 158 -1.06 -3.18 10.73
C ILE A 158 -1.04 -4.35 11.71
N LEU A 159 -2.21 -4.79 12.16
CA LEU A 159 -2.34 -5.89 13.13
C LEU A 159 -1.79 -7.22 12.61
N LEU A 160 -1.97 -7.51 11.32
CA LEU A 160 -1.50 -8.75 10.70
C LEU A 160 -0.02 -8.69 10.30
N PHE A 161 0.41 -7.58 9.72
CA PHE A 161 1.77 -7.46 9.19
C PHE A 161 2.82 -7.22 10.29
N ALA A 162 2.45 -6.65 11.43
CA ALA A 162 3.39 -6.45 12.53
C ALA A 162 3.97 -7.77 13.08
N PRO A 163 3.18 -8.78 13.47
CA PRO A 163 3.72 -10.06 13.89
C PRO A 163 4.40 -10.81 12.75
N LEU A 164 3.90 -10.72 11.52
CA LEU A 164 4.53 -11.33 10.35
C LEU A 164 5.94 -10.77 10.12
N ALA A 165 6.10 -9.46 10.15
CA ALA A 165 7.40 -8.80 10.02
C ALA A 165 8.36 -9.23 11.15
N GLN A 166 7.86 -9.36 12.38
CA GLN A 166 8.66 -9.82 13.51
C GLN A 166 9.21 -11.26 13.31
N VAL A 167 8.34 -12.18 12.84
CA VAL A 167 8.75 -13.56 12.52
C VAL A 167 9.75 -13.58 11.37
N MET A 168 9.54 -12.80 10.31
CA MET A 168 10.45 -12.71 9.18
C MET A 168 11.82 -12.14 9.60
N ILE A 169 11.85 -11.12 10.46
CA ILE A 169 13.09 -10.55 10.98
C ILE A 169 13.83 -11.57 11.84
N ALA A 170 13.11 -12.32 12.69
CA ALA A 170 13.71 -13.33 13.56
C ALA A 170 14.34 -14.49 12.78
N SER A 171 13.75 -14.89 11.65
CA SER A 171 14.20 -16.03 10.83
C SER A 171 15.20 -15.66 9.74
N LEU A 172 15.01 -14.53 9.06
CA LEU A 172 15.78 -14.14 7.87
C LEU A 172 16.64 -12.89 8.08
N GLY A 173 16.54 -12.27 9.26
CA GLY A 173 17.10 -10.94 9.50
C GLY A 173 16.31 -9.84 8.78
N TRP A 174 16.62 -8.57 9.07
CA TRP A 174 15.88 -7.44 8.50
C TRP A 174 16.03 -7.31 6.96
N ARG A 175 17.21 -7.65 6.42
CA ARG A 175 17.45 -7.66 4.97
C ARG A 175 16.62 -8.71 4.26
N GLY A 176 16.65 -9.96 4.77
CA GLY A 176 15.84 -11.05 4.23
C GLY A 176 14.33 -10.78 4.33
N ALA A 177 13.89 -10.13 5.42
CA ALA A 177 12.50 -9.73 5.58
C ALA A 177 12.07 -8.69 4.52
N TYR A 178 12.88 -7.68 4.22
CA TYR A 178 12.58 -6.72 3.14
C TYR A 178 12.58 -7.37 1.74
N HIS A 179 13.51 -8.28 1.46
CA HIS A 179 13.46 -9.06 0.21
C HIS A 179 12.18 -9.90 0.12
N GLY A 180 11.81 -10.58 1.20
CA GLY A 180 10.57 -11.37 1.26
C GLY A 180 9.31 -10.53 1.07
N LEU A 181 9.24 -9.35 1.70
CA LEU A 181 8.14 -8.41 1.50
C LEU A 181 8.09 -7.89 0.05
N GLY A 182 9.24 -7.58 -0.54
CA GLY A 182 9.34 -7.17 -1.94
C GLY A 182 8.83 -8.26 -2.89
N TRP A 183 9.19 -9.51 -2.67
CA TRP A 183 8.69 -10.65 -3.46
C TRP A 183 7.18 -10.86 -3.26
N ALA A 184 6.68 -10.80 -2.04
CA ALA A 184 5.25 -10.94 -1.77
C ALA A 184 4.42 -9.85 -2.47
N LEU A 185 4.88 -8.60 -2.41
CA LEU A 185 4.26 -7.49 -3.13
C LEU A 185 4.36 -7.65 -4.65
N GLY A 186 5.52 -8.12 -5.15
CA GLY A 186 5.73 -8.41 -6.57
C GLY A 186 4.82 -9.53 -7.08
N ALA A 187 4.58 -10.56 -6.28
CA ALA A 187 3.62 -11.61 -6.61
C ALA A 187 2.19 -11.09 -6.73
N CYS A 188 1.80 -10.14 -5.86
CA CYS A 188 0.49 -9.48 -5.97
C CYS A 188 0.34 -8.67 -7.27
N LEU A 189 1.44 -8.21 -7.88
CA LEU A 189 1.40 -7.50 -9.17
C LEU A 189 0.88 -8.39 -10.32
N VAL A 190 1.16 -9.69 -10.25
CA VAL A 190 0.74 -10.65 -11.30
C VAL A 190 -0.76 -10.96 -11.19
N LEU A 191 -1.37 -10.73 -10.03
CA LEU A 191 -2.78 -11.04 -9.76
C LEU A 191 -3.75 -9.90 -10.14
N ILE A 192 -3.23 -8.70 -10.48
CA ILE A 192 -4.00 -7.49 -10.82
C ILE A 192 -3.85 -7.15 -12.30
#